data_b8e3194576d827b07b6372e6d89def1c
#
_entry.id   b8e3194576d827b07b6372e6d89def1c
#
_cell.length_a   1.000
_cell.length_b   1.000
_cell.length_c   1.000
_cell.angle_alpha   90.00
_cell.angle_beta   90.00
_cell.angle_gamma   90.00
#
_symmetry.space_group_name_H-M   'P 1'
#
loop_
_entity.id
_entity.type
_entity.pdbx_description
1 polymer ?
#
loop_
_entity_poly.entity_id
_entity_poly.type
_entity_poly.pdbx_seq_one_letter_code
_entity_poly.pdbx_strand_id
1 'polypeptide(L)'
;GVGVLWFEAPTWKQHVIDDTIDSTHSTDFGDIDGDGDVDMSTVGYESKLAVWYENDGKGNFTRHILSRDQMAYDTMITDLDGDGDKDILVAGQRSQNVVWFDNPKR
;
A
#
# COMPACT_ATOMS: atom_id res chain seq x y z
N GLY A 1 1.50 7.85 -15.69
CA GLY A 1 0.71 8.26 -14.55
C GLY A 1 1.51 9.08 -13.57
N VAL A 2 0.84 9.63 -12.60
CA VAL A 2 1.49 10.47 -11.59
C VAL A 2 1.76 9.70 -10.29
N GLY A 3 1.37 8.45 -10.24
CA GLY A 3 1.67 7.61 -9.09
C GLY A 3 0.75 7.83 -7.90
N VAL A 4 1.34 7.97 -6.72
CA VAL A 4 0.63 8.07 -5.44
C VAL A 4 0.88 9.43 -4.83
N LEU A 5 -0.19 10.14 -4.51
CA LEU A 5 -0.16 11.50 -3.98
C LEU A 5 -0.99 11.58 -2.70
N TRP A 6 -0.69 12.59 -1.86
CA TRP A 6 -1.61 12.97 -0.81
C TRP A 6 -1.71 14.49 -0.72
N PHE A 7 -2.82 14.98 -0.21
CA PHE A 7 -3.11 16.41 -0.12
C PHE A 7 -3.33 16.77 1.34
N GLU A 8 -2.54 17.69 1.82
CA GLU A 8 -2.50 18.06 3.23
C GLU A 8 -3.54 19.14 3.55
N ALA A 9 -4.45 18.82 4.46
CA ALA A 9 -5.38 19.82 4.98
C ALA A 9 -4.63 20.81 5.89
N PRO A 10 -5.10 22.04 6.04
CA PRO A 10 -6.30 22.65 5.43
C PRO A 10 -6.03 23.30 4.07
N THR A 11 -4.77 23.41 3.65
CA THR A 11 -4.42 24.13 2.42
C THR A 11 -4.50 23.24 1.18
N TRP A 12 -4.56 21.92 1.37
CA TRP A 12 -4.57 20.92 0.32
C TRP A 12 -3.29 20.94 -0.51
N LYS A 13 -2.18 21.27 0.16
CA LYS A 13 -0.87 21.18 -0.48
C LYS A 13 -0.60 19.75 -0.95
N GLN A 14 -0.16 19.62 -2.21
CA GLN A 14 0.11 18.31 -2.80
C GLN A 14 1.48 17.80 -2.39
N HIS A 15 1.52 16.53 -1.99
CA HIS A 15 2.76 15.80 -1.71
C HIS A 15 2.80 14.54 -2.56
N VAL A 16 3.95 14.23 -3.14
CA VAL A 16 4.15 13.03 -3.93
C VAL A 16 4.75 11.95 -3.02
N ILE A 17 4.08 10.79 -2.94
CA ILE A 17 4.61 9.65 -2.21
C ILE A 17 5.51 8.81 -3.13
N ASP A 18 5.02 8.52 -4.34
CA ASP A 18 5.74 7.70 -5.30
C ASP A 18 5.29 8.05 -6.71
N ASP A 19 6.22 8.52 -7.53
CA ASP A 19 5.94 8.86 -8.93
C ASP A 19 6.46 7.79 -9.90
N THR A 20 6.87 6.63 -9.39
CA THR A 20 7.46 5.55 -10.18
C THR A 20 6.51 4.37 -10.41
N ILE A 21 5.36 4.36 -9.75
CA ILE A 21 4.37 3.29 -9.89
C ILE A 21 3.27 3.73 -10.84
N ASP A 22 2.91 2.86 -11.79
CA ASP A 22 1.95 3.17 -12.84
C ASP A 22 0.64 2.40 -12.65
N SER A 23 -0.44 2.99 -13.17
CA SER A 23 -1.77 2.38 -13.20
C SER A 23 -2.23 1.94 -11.81
N THR A 24 -2.10 2.85 -10.85
CA THR A 24 -2.58 2.59 -9.49
C THR A 24 -4.11 2.55 -9.48
N HIS A 25 -4.68 1.50 -8.91
CA HIS A 25 -6.13 1.29 -8.92
C HIS A 25 -6.77 1.34 -7.55
N SER A 26 -6.02 1.05 -6.50
CA SER A 26 -6.58 0.96 -5.16
C SER A 26 -5.53 1.33 -4.13
N THR A 27 -5.98 1.95 -3.06
CA THR A 27 -5.17 2.22 -1.88
C THR A 27 -5.97 1.87 -0.65
N ASP A 28 -5.27 1.44 0.40
CA ASP A 28 -5.87 1.26 1.70
C ASP A 28 -4.91 1.78 2.77
N PHE A 29 -5.43 2.04 3.95
CA PHE A 29 -4.69 2.70 5.02
C PHE A 29 -4.81 1.91 6.31
N GLY A 30 -3.73 1.90 7.08
CA GLY A 30 -3.70 1.27 8.38
C GLY A 30 -2.30 1.35 8.97
N ASP A 31 -2.19 1.09 10.27
CA ASP A 31 -0.91 1.05 10.95
C ASP A 31 -0.31 -0.35 10.75
N ILE A 32 0.50 -0.50 9.71
CA ILE A 32 1.03 -1.81 9.32
C ILE A 32 2.16 -2.25 10.26
N ASP A 33 3.03 -1.32 10.65
CA ASP A 33 4.20 -1.66 11.46
C ASP A 33 4.00 -1.48 12.96
N GLY A 34 2.83 -1.01 13.39
CA GLY A 34 2.49 -0.92 14.81
C GLY A 34 3.11 0.27 15.55
N ASP A 35 3.58 1.28 14.82
CA ASP A 35 4.24 2.45 15.43
C ASP A 35 3.29 3.61 15.73
N GLY A 36 2.01 3.48 15.43
CA GLY A 36 1.00 4.51 15.66
C GLY A 36 0.79 5.45 14.49
N ASP A 37 1.61 5.38 13.45
CA ASP A 37 1.47 6.22 12.26
C ASP A 37 0.68 5.46 11.18
N VAL A 38 -0.09 6.21 10.38
CA VAL A 38 -0.90 5.60 9.32
C VAL A 38 -0.02 5.31 8.12
N ASP A 39 0.08 4.05 7.77
CA ASP A 39 0.74 3.57 6.56
C ASP A 39 -0.28 3.33 5.47
N MET A 40 0.19 3.00 4.26
CA MET A 40 -0.73 2.71 3.18
C MET A 40 -0.22 1.60 2.28
N SER A 41 -1.14 0.90 1.64
CA SER A 41 -0.81 -0.05 0.59
C SER A 41 -1.42 0.39 -0.73
N THR A 42 -0.81 0.01 -1.83
CA THR A 42 -1.35 0.25 -3.17
C THR A 42 -0.89 -0.84 -4.13
N VAL A 43 -1.59 -0.89 -5.26
CA VAL A 43 -1.27 -1.82 -6.35
C VAL A 43 -1.17 -1.04 -7.65
N GLY A 44 -0.17 -1.37 -8.46
CA GLY A 44 0.00 -0.80 -9.78
C GLY A 44 -0.16 -1.88 -10.82
N TYR A 45 -1.20 -1.77 -11.63
CA TYR A 45 -1.56 -2.80 -12.61
C TYR A 45 -0.49 -2.98 -13.67
N GLU A 46 -0.13 -1.89 -14.36
CA GLU A 46 0.86 -1.96 -15.45
C GLU A 46 2.26 -2.22 -14.92
N SER A 47 2.59 -1.69 -13.76
CA SER A 47 3.90 -1.91 -13.15
C SER A 47 4.02 -3.27 -12.46
N LYS A 48 2.91 -4.00 -12.31
CA LYS A 48 2.84 -5.32 -11.67
C LYS A 48 3.29 -5.30 -10.21
N LEU A 49 3.18 -4.16 -9.55
CA LEU A 49 3.67 -3.97 -8.19
C LEU A 49 2.53 -4.04 -7.17
N ALA A 50 2.78 -4.76 -6.10
CA ALA A 50 2.04 -4.62 -4.85
C ALA A 50 3.02 -4.09 -3.82
N VAL A 51 2.69 -2.98 -3.18
CA VAL A 51 3.63 -2.28 -2.30
C VAL A 51 2.90 -1.76 -1.07
N TRP A 52 3.68 -1.46 -0.02
CA TRP A 52 3.19 -0.63 1.06
C TRP A 52 4.21 0.48 1.35
N TYR A 53 3.72 1.56 1.91
CA TYR A 53 4.53 2.73 2.24
C TYR A 53 4.48 2.95 3.74
N GLU A 54 5.64 2.90 4.36
CA GLU A 54 5.80 3.14 5.78
C GLU A 54 5.91 4.64 6.03
N ASN A 55 5.02 5.15 6.88
CA ASN A 55 4.96 6.56 7.25
C ASN A 55 5.78 6.77 8.54
N ASP A 56 6.65 7.76 8.55
CA ASP A 56 7.43 8.10 9.75
C ASP A 56 6.71 9.07 10.69
N GLY A 57 5.46 9.41 10.38
CA GLY A 57 4.69 10.37 11.17
C GLY A 57 4.98 11.83 10.85
N LYS A 58 5.90 12.09 9.93
CA LYS A 58 6.31 13.45 9.54
C LYS A 58 6.08 13.73 8.06
N GLY A 59 5.34 12.84 7.38
CA GLY A 59 5.06 12.97 5.97
C GLY A 59 6.09 12.35 5.05
N ASN A 60 7.04 11.58 5.59
CA ASN A 60 8.00 10.85 4.80
C ASN A 60 7.59 9.39 4.71
N PHE A 61 7.65 8.83 3.50
CA PHE A 61 7.20 7.48 3.22
C PHE A 61 8.33 6.65 2.63
N THR A 62 8.50 5.44 3.15
CA THR A 62 9.47 4.46 2.64
C THR A 62 8.71 3.34 1.95
N ARG A 63 9.04 3.08 0.67
CA ARG A 63 8.37 2.04 -0.11
C ARG A 63 8.93 0.67 0.21
N HIS A 64 8.04 -0.27 0.48
CA HIS A 64 8.36 -1.69 0.64
C HIS A 64 7.62 -2.47 -0.44
N ILE A 65 8.34 -3.21 -1.27
CA ILE A 65 7.75 -3.98 -2.35
C ILE A 65 7.37 -5.36 -1.83
N LEU A 66 6.08 -5.71 -1.96
CA LEU A 66 5.57 -7.01 -1.57
C LEU A 66 5.66 -8.02 -2.71
N SER A 67 5.39 -7.58 -3.92
CA SER A 67 5.42 -8.43 -5.11
C SER A 67 5.68 -7.60 -6.36
N ARG A 68 6.41 -8.19 -7.30
CA ARG A 68 6.66 -7.61 -8.63
C ARG A 68 5.88 -8.36 -9.72
N ASP A 69 4.90 -9.15 -9.32
CA ASP A 69 4.19 -10.05 -10.24
C ASP A 69 2.69 -10.08 -9.95
N GLN A 70 2.13 -8.90 -9.60
CA GLN A 70 0.70 -8.77 -9.30
C GLN A 70 0.08 -7.66 -10.15
N MET A 71 -0.63 -8.06 -11.20
CA MET A 71 -1.45 -7.13 -11.97
C MET A 71 -2.81 -7.04 -11.29
N ALA A 72 -2.90 -6.17 -10.31
CA ALA A 72 -4.00 -6.16 -9.36
C ALA A 72 -4.81 -4.89 -9.45
N TYR A 73 -6.09 -4.99 -9.08
CA TYR A 73 -7.00 -3.86 -9.01
C TYR A 73 -7.37 -3.47 -7.58
N ASP A 74 -7.10 -4.31 -6.57
CA ASP A 74 -7.53 -4.00 -5.22
C ASP A 74 -6.54 -4.47 -4.18
N THR A 75 -6.49 -3.72 -3.09
CA THR A 75 -5.69 -4.05 -1.92
C THR A 75 -6.47 -3.70 -0.66
N MET A 76 -6.24 -4.45 0.40
CA MET A 76 -6.91 -4.26 1.67
C MET A 76 -5.95 -4.54 2.81
N ILE A 77 -6.01 -3.71 3.83
CA ILE A 77 -5.23 -3.87 5.06
C ILE A 77 -6.18 -4.39 6.14
N THR A 78 -5.90 -5.56 6.68
CA THR A 78 -6.72 -6.18 7.70
C THR A 78 -5.90 -7.21 8.48
N ASP A 79 -6.33 -7.49 9.71
CA ASP A 79 -5.75 -8.58 10.50
C ASP A 79 -6.43 -9.87 10.09
N LEU A 80 -5.89 -10.52 9.07
CA LEU A 80 -6.55 -11.67 8.45
C LEU A 80 -6.45 -12.94 9.30
N ASP A 81 -5.33 -13.14 9.99
CA ASP A 81 -5.12 -14.36 10.80
C ASP A 81 -5.44 -14.17 12.29
N GLY A 82 -5.82 -12.97 12.70
CA GLY A 82 -6.24 -12.71 14.07
C GLY A 82 -5.11 -12.61 15.09
N ASP A 83 -3.88 -12.35 14.65
CA ASP A 83 -2.72 -12.26 15.54
C ASP A 83 -2.47 -10.88 16.13
N GLY A 84 -3.27 -9.88 15.75
CA GLY A 84 -3.14 -8.51 16.22
C GLY A 84 -2.36 -7.59 15.31
N ASP A 85 -1.68 -8.11 14.30
CA ASP A 85 -0.93 -7.33 13.32
C ASP A 85 -1.73 -7.20 12.03
N LYS A 86 -1.58 -6.05 11.36
CA LYS A 86 -2.27 -5.82 10.09
C LYS A 86 -1.52 -6.48 8.94
N ASP A 87 -2.25 -7.27 8.19
CA ASP A 87 -1.74 -7.95 7.00
C ASP A 87 -2.21 -7.21 5.75
N ILE A 88 -1.70 -7.58 4.58
CA ILE A 88 -2.07 -6.97 3.32
C ILE A 88 -2.61 -8.04 2.38
N LEU A 89 -3.83 -7.81 1.89
CA LEU A 89 -4.53 -8.68 0.94
C LEU A 89 -4.55 -7.99 -0.41
N VAL A 90 -4.22 -8.71 -1.47
CA VAL A 90 -4.18 -8.19 -2.84
C VAL A 90 -5.00 -9.09 -3.74
N ALA A 91 -5.96 -8.50 -4.46
CA ALA A 91 -6.75 -9.19 -5.47
C ALA A 91 -6.16 -8.93 -6.84
N GLY A 92 -5.46 -9.91 -7.38
CA GLY A 92 -4.82 -9.84 -8.69
C GLY A 92 -5.80 -10.14 -9.80
N GLN A 93 -6.19 -9.14 -10.58
CA GLN A 93 -7.16 -9.30 -11.66
C GLN A 93 -6.57 -10.08 -12.83
N ARG A 94 -5.49 -9.61 -13.42
CA ARG A 94 -4.86 -10.28 -14.56
C ARG A 94 -4.06 -11.50 -14.12
N SER A 95 -3.49 -11.47 -12.93
CA SER A 95 -2.77 -12.61 -12.36
C SER A 95 -3.71 -13.71 -11.87
N GLN A 96 -5.03 -13.45 -11.82
CA GLN A 96 -6.08 -14.44 -11.52
C GLN A 96 -5.88 -15.13 -10.17
N ASN A 97 -5.53 -14.33 -9.15
CA ASN A 97 -5.29 -14.85 -7.82
C ASN A 97 -5.71 -13.85 -6.75
N VAL A 98 -5.76 -14.32 -5.52
CA VAL A 98 -5.85 -13.48 -4.33
C VAL A 98 -4.67 -13.88 -3.46
N VAL A 99 -3.86 -12.90 -3.07
CA VAL A 99 -2.63 -13.13 -2.33
C VAL A 99 -2.70 -12.40 -1.01
N TRP A 100 -2.28 -13.07 0.04
CA TRP A 100 -2.21 -12.52 1.37
C TRP A 100 -0.75 -12.45 1.80
N PHE A 101 -0.32 -11.26 2.21
CA PHE A 101 1.01 -11.03 2.74
C PHE A 101 0.92 -10.90 4.25
N ASP A 102 1.38 -11.94 4.94
CA ASP A 102 1.39 -11.99 6.39
C ASP A 102 2.42 -11.00 6.94
N ASN A 103 1.99 -10.21 7.93
CA ASN A 103 2.85 -9.20 8.51
C ASN A 103 3.93 -9.85 9.38
N PRO A 104 5.21 -9.68 9.05
CA PRO A 104 6.27 -10.33 9.81
C PRO A 104 6.72 -9.58 11.05
N LYS A 105 6.02 -8.52 11.42
CA LYS A 105 6.44 -7.62 12.52
C LYS A 105 6.45 -8.28 13.89
N ARG A 106 5.86 -9.42 14.03
CA ARG A 106 5.81 -10.13 15.30
C ARG A 106 6.99 -11.01 15.52
#